data_0495504f0d8be216da6421164c0345d7
#
_entry.id   0495504f0d8be216da6421164c0345d7
#
_cell.length_a   1.000
_cell.length_b   1.000
_cell.length_c   1.000
_cell.angle_alpha   90.00
_cell.angle_beta   90.00
_cell.angle_gamma   90.00
#
_symmetry.space_group_name_H-M   'P 1'
#
loop_
_entity.id
_entity.type
_entity.pdbx_description
1 polymer ?
#
loop_
_entity_poly.entity_id
_entity_poly.type
_entity_poly.pdbx_seq_one_letter_code
_entity_poly.pdbx_strand_id
1 'polypeptide(L)'
;RLKNVFECSQKYFFDYFVEHSGDIHNDGEYYKAWKKAESNIKVMHAEKYNQLYAIERTVTTLPAHSLLHIGIGHTIIMTNRYKLDPTVRVFCNMGTNGIDGSASTFMGHCAVSKELCFLMIGDLSFFYDMNSIWNKPLTGNIRIMMFNNSGAGLLRHYRSPSITQKHETSAKAWVKSVGFNYLSSENQEEFEENLKIFTSDCDQPIFFEVFC
;
A
#
# COMPACT_ATOMS: atom_id res chain seq x y z
N ARG A 1 -9.66 20.17 -20.23
CA ARG A 1 -10.42 21.42 -20.18
C ARG A 1 -11.72 21.20 -19.43
N LEU A 2 -12.04 22.06 -18.44
CA LEU A 2 -13.35 22.07 -17.80
C LEU A 2 -14.40 22.42 -18.87
N LYS A 3 -15.47 21.62 -18.98
CA LYS A 3 -16.58 21.88 -19.87
C LYS A 3 -17.76 22.57 -19.17
N ASN A 4 -17.98 22.19 -17.91
CA ASN A 4 -19.06 22.71 -17.09
C ASN A 4 -18.53 23.05 -15.69
N VAL A 5 -19.03 24.11 -15.10
CA VAL A 5 -18.77 24.52 -13.72
C VAL A 5 -20.12 24.68 -13.04
N PHE A 6 -20.30 24.05 -11.89
CA PHE A 6 -21.52 24.11 -11.10
C PHE A 6 -21.23 24.91 -9.80
N GLU A 7 -21.80 26.11 -9.71
CA GLU A 7 -21.69 26.98 -8.54
C GLU A 7 -22.74 26.60 -7.49
N CYS A 8 -22.56 25.43 -6.86
CA CYS A 8 -23.46 24.94 -5.82
C CYS A 8 -22.70 24.08 -4.81
N SER A 9 -23.33 23.79 -3.66
CA SER A 9 -22.75 22.84 -2.71
C SER A 9 -22.73 21.41 -3.29
N GLN A 10 -21.76 20.60 -2.87
CA GLN A 10 -21.70 19.19 -3.27
C GLN A 10 -23.00 18.45 -2.93
N LYS A 11 -23.57 18.71 -1.73
CA LYS A 11 -24.81 18.10 -1.31
C LYS A 11 -25.93 18.40 -2.29
N TYR A 12 -26.15 19.67 -2.62
CA TYR A 12 -27.18 20.09 -3.56
C TYR A 12 -27.01 19.44 -4.93
N PHE A 13 -25.76 19.39 -5.44
CA PHE A 13 -25.45 18.75 -6.72
C PHE A 13 -25.88 17.28 -6.75
N PHE A 14 -25.48 16.52 -5.73
CA PHE A 14 -25.81 15.09 -5.69
C PHE A 14 -27.27 14.83 -5.39
N ASP A 15 -27.91 15.58 -4.48
CA ASP A 15 -29.34 15.44 -4.20
C ASP A 15 -30.18 15.68 -5.48
N TYR A 16 -29.85 16.71 -6.26
CA TYR A 16 -30.52 17.00 -7.52
C TYR A 16 -30.45 15.80 -8.50
N PHE A 17 -29.28 15.21 -8.68
CA PHE A 17 -29.13 14.05 -9.56
C PHE A 17 -29.83 12.80 -9.03
N VAL A 18 -29.85 12.58 -7.73
CA VAL A 18 -30.58 11.46 -7.11
C VAL A 18 -32.10 11.62 -7.31
N GLU A 19 -32.65 12.82 -7.07
CA GLU A 19 -34.06 13.11 -7.24
C GLU A 19 -34.53 12.95 -8.69
N HIS A 20 -33.66 13.26 -9.67
CA HIS A 20 -33.96 13.18 -11.11
C HIS A 20 -33.39 11.90 -11.77
N SER A 21 -32.87 10.97 -11.00
CA SER A 21 -32.28 9.73 -11.58
C SER A 21 -33.30 8.81 -12.27
N GLY A 22 -34.58 8.91 -11.91
CA GLY A 22 -35.66 8.15 -12.57
C GLY A 22 -35.84 8.46 -14.04
N ASP A 23 -35.39 9.64 -14.48
CA ASP A 23 -35.47 10.08 -15.87
C ASP A 23 -34.26 9.64 -16.70
N ILE A 24 -33.25 9.02 -16.06
CA ILE A 24 -32.01 8.60 -16.69
C ILE A 24 -32.09 7.11 -17.02
N HIS A 25 -32.22 6.79 -18.30
CA HIS A 25 -32.08 5.41 -18.74
C HIS A 25 -30.62 5.00 -18.74
N ASN A 26 -30.23 4.08 -17.82
CA ASN A 26 -28.90 3.50 -17.78
C ASN A 26 -28.94 2.08 -18.37
N ASP A 27 -28.48 1.92 -19.59
CA ASP A 27 -28.38 0.62 -20.27
C ASP A 27 -27.19 -0.23 -19.80
N GLY A 28 -26.34 0.31 -18.92
CA GLY A 28 -25.15 -0.36 -18.42
C GLY A 28 -24.00 -0.51 -19.40
N GLU A 29 -24.11 0.05 -20.63
CA GLU A 29 -23.07 -0.10 -21.65
C GLU A 29 -21.74 0.54 -21.25
N TYR A 30 -21.79 1.67 -20.54
CA TYR A 30 -20.58 2.30 -20.00
C TYR A 30 -19.85 1.37 -18.99
N TYR A 31 -20.59 0.75 -18.09
CA TYR A 31 -20.02 -0.22 -17.14
C TYR A 31 -19.44 -1.45 -17.86
N LYS A 32 -20.17 -1.99 -18.86
CA LYS A 32 -19.69 -3.13 -19.67
C LYS A 32 -18.42 -2.78 -20.44
N ALA A 33 -18.35 -1.56 -21.01
CA ALA A 33 -17.15 -1.09 -21.70
C ALA A 33 -15.93 -1.03 -20.76
N TRP A 34 -16.09 -0.51 -19.54
CA TRP A 34 -15.03 -0.49 -18.54
C TRP A 34 -14.62 -1.89 -18.08
N LYS A 35 -15.58 -2.79 -17.85
CA LYS A 35 -15.28 -4.18 -17.50
C LYS A 35 -14.53 -4.90 -18.62
N LYS A 36 -14.88 -4.65 -19.87
CA LYS A 36 -14.12 -5.18 -21.01
C LYS A 36 -12.71 -4.58 -21.09
N ALA A 37 -12.54 -3.29 -20.83
CA ALA A 37 -11.22 -2.68 -20.77
C ALA A 37 -10.37 -3.26 -19.65
N GLU A 38 -10.94 -3.42 -18.45
CA GLU A 38 -10.28 -4.05 -17.29
C GLU A 38 -9.81 -5.48 -17.59
N SER A 39 -10.65 -6.29 -18.25
CA SER A 39 -10.30 -7.67 -18.60
C SER A 39 -9.15 -7.78 -19.62
N ASN A 40 -8.86 -6.71 -20.35
CA ASN A 40 -7.77 -6.64 -21.33
C ASN A 40 -6.45 -6.13 -20.72
N ILE A 41 -6.46 -5.70 -19.45
CA ILE A 41 -5.23 -5.25 -18.78
C ILE A 41 -4.30 -6.45 -18.59
N LYS A 42 -3.11 -6.36 -19.20
CA LYS A 42 -2.08 -7.36 -19.02
C LYS A 42 -1.40 -7.16 -17.66
N VAL A 43 -1.35 -8.22 -16.87
CA VAL A 43 -0.56 -8.22 -15.64
C VAL A 43 0.92 -8.11 -16.01
N MET A 44 1.63 -7.18 -15.37
CA MET A 44 3.07 -7.06 -15.53
C MET A 44 3.76 -8.00 -14.54
N HIS A 45 4.57 -8.90 -15.05
CA HIS A 45 5.42 -9.75 -14.22
C HIS A 45 6.83 -9.18 -14.18
N ALA A 46 7.41 -9.12 -12.99
CA ALA A 46 8.79 -8.71 -12.82
C ALA A 46 9.72 -9.91 -13.05
N GLU A 47 10.60 -9.81 -14.04
CA GLU A 47 11.59 -10.85 -14.34
C GLU A 47 12.80 -10.85 -13.39
N LYS A 48 13.02 -9.74 -12.70
CA LYS A 48 14.16 -9.54 -11.79
C LYS A 48 13.69 -9.02 -10.46
N TYR A 49 14.47 -9.31 -9.43
CA TYR A 49 14.25 -8.76 -8.09
C TYR A 49 14.26 -7.22 -8.11
N ASN A 50 13.16 -6.63 -7.71
CA ASN A 50 12.93 -5.20 -7.55
C ASN A 50 11.61 -4.98 -6.77
N GLN A 51 11.22 -3.73 -6.53
CA GLN A 51 9.98 -3.41 -5.82
C GLN A 51 8.73 -4.04 -6.46
N LEU A 52 8.64 -4.09 -7.79
CA LEU A 52 7.49 -4.69 -8.48
C LEU A 52 7.41 -6.20 -8.21
N TYR A 53 8.57 -6.90 -8.27
CA TYR A 53 8.67 -8.32 -7.92
C TYR A 53 8.19 -8.56 -6.49
N ALA A 54 8.70 -7.80 -5.54
CA ALA A 54 8.35 -7.96 -4.13
C ALA A 54 6.86 -7.71 -3.88
N ILE A 55 6.26 -6.70 -4.52
CA ILE A 55 4.82 -6.44 -4.44
C ILE A 55 4.02 -7.60 -5.06
N GLU A 56 4.35 -8.04 -6.27
CA GLU A 56 3.67 -9.14 -6.95
C GLU A 56 3.66 -10.39 -6.07
N ARG A 57 4.83 -10.80 -5.58
CA ARG A 57 4.96 -11.97 -4.73
C ARG A 57 4.17 -11.83 -3.43
N THR A 58 4.24 -10.67 -2.80
CA THR A 58 3.50 -10.42 -1.54
C THR A 58 2.00 -10.52 -1.76
N VAL A 59 1.44 -9.77 -2.73
CA VAL A 59 -0.02 -9.73 -2.91
C VAL A 59 -0.62 -11.05 -3.36
N THR A 60 0.16 -11.90 -4.03
CA THR A 60 -0.28 -13.25 -4.45
C THR A 60 -0.17 -14.30 -3.35
N THR A 61 0.49 -13.99 -2.23
CA THR A 61 0.70 -14.91 -1.10
C THR A 61 0.02 -14.47 0.19
N LEU A 62 -0.67 -13.31 0.19
CA LEU A 62 -1.41 -12.86 1.37
C LEU A 62 -2.44 -13.92 1.81
N PRO A 63 -2.52 -14.23 3.10
CA PRO A 63 -3.54 -15.10 3.63
C PRO A 63 -4.95 -14.53 3.40
N ALA A 64 -5.91 -15.42 3.13
CA ALA A 64 -7.33 -15.06 3.06
C ALA A 64 -7.78 -14.37 4.36
N HIS A 65 -8.73 -13.46 4.24
CA HIS A 65 -9.31 -12.69 5.36
C HIS A 65 -8.33 -11.77 6.08
N SER A 66 -7.19 -11.41 5.47
CA SER A 66 -6.24 -10.45 6.03
C SER A 66 -6.62 -9.00 5.70
N LEU A 67 -5.95 -8.06 6.39
CA LEU A 67 -6.03 -6.62 6.13
C LEU A 67 -4.75 -6.17 5.44
N LEU A 68 -4.88 -5.44 4.33
CA LEU A 68 -3.76 -4.86 3.62
C LEU A 68 -3.85 -3.34 3.61
N HIS A 69 -2.93 -2.67 4.29
CA HIS A 69 -2.71 -1.24 4.15
C HIS A 69 -1.61 -0.98 3.13
N ILE A 70 -1.80 0.01 2.28
CA ILE A 70 -0.87 0.34 1.21
C ILE A 70 -0.47 1.81 1.33
N GLY A 71 0.84 2.07 1.40
CA GLY A 71 1.40 3.41 1.30
C GLY A 71 1.19 4.00 -0.09
N ILE A 72 1.13 5.33 -0.17
CA ILE A 72 0.96 6.05 -1.44
C ILE A 72 2.20 5.95 -2.34
N GLY A 73 2.11 6.47 -3.54
CA GLY A 73 3.19 6.53 -4.51
C GLY A 73 3.37 5.22 -5.29
N HIS A 74 4.59 4.77 -5.49
CA HIS A 74 4.88 3.56 -6.26
C HIS A 74 4.18 2.32 -5.70
N THR A 75 4.07 2.21 -4.38
CA THR A 75 3.47 1.04 -3.73
C THR A 75 2.03 0.82 -4.18
N ILE A 76 1.17 1.81 -4.10
CA ILE A 76 -0.23 1.65 -4.54
C ILE A 76 -0.34 1.53 -6.06
N ILE A 77 0.47 2.28 -6.84
CA ILE A 77 0.44 2.23 -8.31
C ILE A 77 0.80 0.82 -8.81
N MET A 78 1.79 0.18 -8.19
CA MET A 78 2.21 -1.17 -8.56
C MET A 78 1.21 -2.22 -8.07
N THR A 79 0.70 -2.09 -6.83
CA THR A 79 -0.28 -3.02 -6.26
C THR A 79 -1.57 -3.08 -7.09
N ASN A 80 -2.05 -1.95 -7.61
CA ASN A 80 -3.24 -1.89 -8.46
C ASN A 80 -3.14 -2.69 -9.77
N ARG A 81 -2.00 -3.25 -10.11
CA ARG A 81 -1.80 -4.09 -11.28
C ARG A 81 -2.18 -5.55 -11.06
N TYR A 82 -2.37 -5.95 -9.80
CA TYR A 82 -2.59 -7.33 -9.41
C TYR A 82 -3.99 -7.51 -8.81
N LYS A 83 -4.57 -8.68 -9.06
CA LYS A 83 -5.79 -9.09 -8.38
C LYS A 83 -5.42 -9.67 -7.02
N LEU A 84 -6.08 -9.18 -6.00
CA LEU A 84 -6.00 -9.72 -4.65
C LEU A 84 -7.10 -10.77 -4.44
N ASP A 85 -6.91 -11.65 -3.47
CA ASP A 85 -8.00 -12.49 -2.96
C ASP A 85 -9.15 -11.58 -2.51
N PRO A 86 -10.40 -11.83 -2.93
CA PRO A 86 -11.54 -10.98 -2.61
C PRO A 86 -11.85 -10.88 -1.11
N THR A 87 -11.31 -11.77 -0.29
CA THR A 87 -11.44 -11.73 1.17
C THR A 87 -10.45 -10.78 1.84
N VAL A 88 -9.39 -10.35 1.13
CA VAL A 88 -8.43 -9.36 1.62
C VAL A 88 -9.02 -7.96 1.55
N ARG A 89 -9.12 -7.30 2.70
CA ARG A 89 -9.63 -5.92 2.78
C ARG A 89 -8.48 -4.93 2.62
N VAL A 90 -8.62 -4.01 1.67
CA VAL A 90 -7.55 -3.07 1.28
C VAL A 90 -7.85 -1.65 1.73
N PHE A 91 -6.85 -0.97 2.29
CA PHE A 91 -6.93 0.40 2.79
C PHE A 91 -5.73 1.23 2.31
N CYS A 92 -5.96 2.49 2.02
CA CYS A 92 -4.90 3.44 1.66
C CYS A 92 -5.29 4.87 2.03
N ASN A 93 -4.36 5.62 2.60
CA ASN A 93 -4.54 7.04 2.94
C ASN A 93 -4.29 7.91 1.70
N MET A 94 -5.24 7.95 0.76
CA MET A 94 -5.07 8.70 -0.49
C MET A 94 -5.69 10.10 -0.51
N GLY A 95 -6.44 10.50 0.50
CA GLY A 95 -7.26 11.72 0.47
C GLY A 95 -6.49 13.00 0.14
N THR A 96 -5.32 13.18 0.73
CA THR A 96 -4.45 14.35 0.50
C THR A 96 -3.16 14.01 -0.22
N ASN A 97 -2.94 12.76 -0.55
CA ASN A 97 -1.74 12.24 -1.20
C ASN A 97 -0.43 12.50 -0.39
N GLY A 98 -0.54 12.62 0.94
CA GLY A 98 0.58 12.78 1.86
C GLY A 98 1.29 11.46 2.16
N ILE A 99 2.59 11.52 2.44
CA ILE A 99 3.38 10.35 2.86
C ILE A 99 3.27 10.06 4.36
N ASP A 100 2.68 10.96 5.10
CA ASP A 100 2.44 10.92 6.54
C ASP A 100 1.20 10.08 6.90
N GLY A 101 1.12 9.63 8.13
CA GLY A 101 -0.05 9.00 8.72
C GLY A 101 -0.38 7.57 8.25
N SER A 102 0.33 7.01 7.28
CA SER A 102 0.05 5.66 6.78
C SER A 102 0.37 4.58 7.81
N ALA A 103 1.53 4.68 8.48
CA ALA A 103 1.91 3.73 9.51
C ALA A 103 1.06 3.89 10.78
N SER A 104 0.76 5.13 11.20
CA SER A 104 -0.12 5.40 12.35
C SER A 104 -1.53 4.86 12.17
N THR A 105 -2.13 5.06 10.98
CA THR A 105 -3.46 4.52 10.64
C THR A 105 -3.45 3.00 10.67
N PHE A 106 -2.41 2.39 10.11
CA PHE A 106 -2.22 0.95 10.13
C PHE A 106 -2.11 0.42 11.57
N MET A 107 -1.26 1.02 12.41
CA MET A 107 -1.08 0.62 13.81
C MET A 107 -2.38 0.76 14.61
N GLY A 108 -3.15 1.83 14.38
CA GLY A 108 -4.47 2.01 14.99
C GLY A 108 -5.45 0.91 14.57
N HIS A 109 -5.43 0.46 13.32
CA HIS A 109 -6.26 -0.64 12.85
C HIS A 109 -5.82 -1.98 13.48
N CYS A 110 -4.52 -2.27 13.54
CA CYS A 110 -4.00 -3.48 14.18
C CYS A 110 -4.42 -3.60 15.65
N ALA A 111 -4.49 -2.49 16.38
CA ALA A 111 -4.83 -2.47 17.79
C ALA A 111 -6.26 -2.97 18.08
N VAL A 112 -7.17 -2.89 17.10
CA VAL A 112 -8.58 -3.31 17.22
C VAL A 112 -8.94 -4.53 16.38
N SER A 113 -7.99 -5.04 15.58
CA SER A 113 -8.20 -6.22 14.73
C SER A 113 -7.57 -7.47 15.33
N LYS A 114 -8.23 -8.62 15.07
CA LYS A 114 -7.69 -9.96 15.36
C LYS A 114 -7.10 -10.64 14.11
N GLU A 115 -7.33 -10.06 12.94
CA GLU A 115 -6.86 -10.57 11.65
C GLU A 115 -5.38 -10.22 11.46
N LEU A 116 -4.68 -10.97 10.60
CA LEU A 116 -3.35 -10.58 10.16
C LEU A 116 -3.44 -9.26 9.39
N CYS A 117 -2.64 -8.30 9.81
CA CYS A 117 -2.61 -6.94 9.28
C CYS A 117 -1.28 -6.70 8.60
N PHE A 118 -1.32 -6.40 7.31
CA PHE A 118 -0.17 -6.13 6.47
C PHE A 118 -0.10 -4.65 6.09
N LEU A 119 1.07 -4.05 6.17
CA LEU A 119 1.38 -2.74 5.63
C LEU A 119 2.48 -2.88 4.59
N MET A 120 2.25 -2.42 3.37
CA MET A 120 3.27 -2.20 2.36
C MET A 120 3.52 -0.70 2.23
N ILE A 121 4.75 -0.24 2.49
CA ILE A 121 5.07 1.19 2.60
C ILE A 121 6.45 1.48 2.03
N GLY A 122 6.65 2.67 1.43
CA GLY A 122 7.97 3.14 1.03
C GLY A 122 8.79 3.65 2.21
N ASP A 123 10.11 3.68 2.05
CA ASP A 123 11.07 4.12 3.06
C ASP A 123 10.79 5.53 3.61
N LEU A 124 10.66 6.53 2.75
CA LEU A 124 10.39 7.89 3.19
C LEU A 124 9.07 8.03 3.96
N SER A 125 8.03 7.34 3.51
CA SER A 125 6.74 7.35 4.18
C SER A 125 6.82 6.68 5.56
N PHE A 126 7.58 5.59 5.69
CA PHE A 126 7.81 4.94 6.96
C PHE A 126 8.61 5.84 7.91
N PHE A 127 9.76 6.39 7.46
CA PHE A 127 10.59 7.25 8.30
C PHE A 127 9.88 8.54 8.74
N TYR A 128 8.97 9.05 7.91
CA TYR A 128 8.16 10.21 8.26
C TYR A 128 7.20 9.95 9.43
N ASP A 129 6.72 8.72 9.57
CA ASP A 129 5.73 8.28 10.58
C ASP A 129 6.24 7.14 11.49
N MET A 130 7.56 6.99 11.58
CA MET A 130 8.21 5.86 12.29
C MET A 130 7.88 5.81 13.78
N ASN A 131 7.47 6.92 14.38
CA ASN A 131 7.09 6.98 15.79
C ASN A 131 5.81 6.18 16.10
N SER A 132 5.00 5.88 15.08
CA SER A 132 3.76 5.13 15.26
C SER A 132 3.96 3.72 15.83
N ILE A 133 5.12 3.10 15.56
CA ILE A 133 5.37 1.70 15.93
C ILE A 133 5.86 1.49 17.38
N TRP A 134 6.16 2.53 18.14
CA TRP A 134 6.52 2.36 19.55
C TRP A 134 5.32 2.24 20.49
N ASN A 135 4.11 2.50 19.98
CA ASN A 135 2.88 2.35 20.74
C ASN A 135 2.62 0.88 21.09
N LYS A 136 2.13 0.65 22.29
CA LYS A 136 1.83 -0.70 22.82
C LYS A 136 0.30 -0.91 22.91
N PRO A 137 -0.21 -2.15 22.80
CA PRO A 137 0.56 -3.39 22.65
C PRO A 137 1.01 -3.66 21.21
N LEU A 138 2.20 -4.24 21.05
CA LEU A 138 2.65 -4.83 19.78
C LEU A 138 2.25 -6.31 19.78
N THR A 139 1.43 -6.69 18.84
CA THR A 139 0.82 -8.03 18.73
C THR A 139 1.35 -8.79 17.51
N GLY A 140 1.28 -10.10 17.57
CA GLY A 140 1.74 -10.98 16.50
C GLY A 140 1.00 -10.85 15.17
N ASN A 141 -0.10 -10.10 15.09
CA ASN A 141 -0.82 -9.84 13.85
C ASN A 141 -0.23 -8.71 13.01
N ILE A 142 0.79 -7.99 13.49
CA ILE A 142 1.37 -6.83 12.81
C ILE A 142 2.46 -7.29 11.83
N ARG A 143 2.31 -6.92 10.55
CA ARG A 143 3.25 -7.20 9.45
C ARG A 143 3.54 -5.93 8.68
N ILE A 144 4.76 -5.41 8.76
CA ILE A 144 5.18 -4.21 8.02
C ILE A 144 6.25 -4.60 7.00
N MET A 145 5.98 -4.38 5.72
CA MET A 145 6.96 -4.49 4.65
C MET A 145 7.33 -3.09 4.16
N MET A 146 8.59 -2.72 4.33
CA MET A 146 9.13 -1.44 3.88
C MET A 146 10.00 -1.64 2.65
N PHE A 147 9.64 -0.99 1.55
CA PHE A 147 10.47 -0.93 0.34
C PHE A 147 11.49 0.19 0.50
N ASN A 148 12.74 -0.20 0.74
CA ASN A 148 13.86 0.72 0.85
C ASN A 148 14.55 0.85 -0.51
N ASN A 149 14.12 1.85 -1.27
CA ASN A 149 14.73 2.21 -2.56
C ASN A 149 15.64 3.44 -2.45
N SER A 150 16.05 3.79 -1.23
CA SER A 150 16.94 4.90 -0.90
C SER A 150 16.39 6.28 -1.25
N GLY A 151 15.07 6.49 -1.19
CA GLY A 151 14.52 7.84 -1.35
C GLY A 151 13.25 7.95 -2.19
N ALA A 152 13.02 9.13 -2.76
CA ALA A 152 11.80 9.47 -3.48
C ALA A 152 11.73 8.87 -4.90
N GLY A 153 11.56 7.54 -5.01
CA GLY A 153 11.52 6.81 -6.28
C GLY A 153 10.54 7.39 -7.29
N LEU A 154 9.33 7.78 -6.86
CA LEU A 154 8.30 8.40 -7.70
C LEU A 154 8.74 9.73 -8.32
N LEU A 155 9.61 10.47 -7.64
CA LEU A 155 10.02 11.81 -8.03
C LEU A 155 11.35 11.84 -8.80
N ARG A 156 11.96 10.70 -9.08
CA ARG A 156 13.28 10.62 -9.77
C ARG A 156 13.31 11.28 -11.15
N HIS A 157 12.16 11.45 -11.81
CA HIS A 157 12.06 12.14 -13.09
C HIS A 157 12.27 13.67 -12.99
N TYR A 158 12.15 14.27 -11.82
CA TYR A 158 12.31 15.70 -11.62
C TYR A 158 13.77 16.18 -11.63
N ARG A 159 14.77 15.39 -11.84
CA ARG A 159 16.19 15.75 -11.99
C ARG A 159 16.72 16.81 -10.99
N SER A 160 16.01 17.08 -9.90
CA SER A 160 16.43 18.01 -8.86
C SER A 160 17.20 17.27 -7.77
N PRO A 161 18.47 17.58 -7.52
CA PRO A 161 19.25 16.89 -6.49
C PRO A 161 18.60 16.92 -5.11
N SER A 162 17.96 18.01 -4.73
CA SER A 162 17.28 18.15 -3.44
C SER A 162 16.04 17.26 -3.29
N ILE A 163 15.40 16.88 -4.41
CA ILE A 163 14.23 15.99 -4.41
C ILE A 163 14.65 14.53 -4.54
N THR A 164 15.73 14.26 -5.28
CA THR A 164 16.14 12.91 -5.65
C THR A 164 17.36 12.41 -4.89
N GLN A 165 17.78 13.14 -3.84
CA GLN A 165 18.89 12.71 -2.99
C GLN A 165 18.62 11.35 -2.38
N LYS A 166 19.61 10.48 -2.50
CA LYS A 166 19.56 9.15 -1.88
C LYS A 166 19.98 9.22 -0.40
N HIS A 167 19.42 8.31 0.39
CA HIS A 167 19.86 8.04 1.75
C HIS A 167 20.37 6.61 1.88
N GLU A 168 21.12 6.35 2.94
CA GLU A 168 21.65 5.02 3.31
C GLU A 168 21.02 4.50 4.61
N THR A 169 19.88 5.05 5.00
CA THR A 169 19.23 4.75 6.27
C THR A 169 18.49 3.41 6.19
N SER A 170 18.70 2.56 7.20
CA SER A 170 17.92 1.35 7.46
C SER A 170 17.04 1.52 8.69
N ALA A 171 15.85 0.92 8.67
CA ALA A 171 14.96 0.88 9.82
C ALA A 171 15.41 -0.10 10.94
N LYS A 172 16.37 -0.98 10.65
CA LYS A 172 16.79 -2.12 11.48
C LYS A 172 16.96 -1.80 12.97
N ALA A 173 17.75 -0.77 13.27
CA ALA A 173 18.06 -0.43 14.65
C ALA A 173 16.80 0.01 15.42
N TRP A 174 16.00 0.86 14.80
CA TRP A 174 14.77 1.39 15.39
C TRP A 174 13.74 0.28 15.63
N VAL A 175 13.41 -0.50 14.61
CA VAL A 175 12.34 -1.51 14.71
C VAL A 175 12.69 -2.62 15.70
N LYS A 176 13.98 -3.02 15.78
CA LYS A 176 14.45 -3.95 16.81
C LYS A 176 14.36 -3.37 18.23
N SER A 177 14.68 -2.09 18.39
CA SER A 177 14.64 -1.43 19.70
C SER A 177 13.23 -1.34 20.29
N VAL A 178 12.20 -1.29 19.42
CA VAL A 178 10.80 -1.26 19.85
C VAL A 178 10.15 -2.64 19.94
N GLY A 179 10.84 -3.71 19.51
CA GLY A 179 10.42 -5.10 19.76
C GLY A 179 9.88 -5.86 18.53
N PHE A 180 10.17 -5.42 17.31
CA PHE A 180 9.85 -6.18 16.10
C PHE A 180 10.89 -7.28 15.82
N ASN A 181 10.41 -8.42 15.32
CA ASN A 181 11.24 -9.36 14.60
C ASN A 181 11.59 -8.74 13.23
N TYR A 182 12.88 -8.54 12.98
CA TYR A 182 13.38 -7.87 11.77
C TYR A 182 13.87 -8.87 10.75
N LEU A 183 13.33 -8.76 9.52
CA LEU A 183 13.76 -9.47 8.33
C LEU A 183 14.28 -8.46 7.31
N SER A 184 15.21 -8.88 6.44
CA SER A 184 15.68 -8.06 5.32
C SER A 184 16.01 -8.91 4.11
N SER A 185 15.91 -8.33 2.92
CA SER A 185 16.32 -8.96 1.66
C SER A 185 16.96 -7.96 0.71
N GLU A 186 18.02 -8.40 0.05
CA GLU A 186 18.74 -7.66 -1.00
C GLU A 186 18.69 -8.42 -2.36
N ASN A 187 18.15 -9.62 -2.35
CA ASN A 187 18.02 -10.48 -3.53
C ASN A 187 16.76 -11.35 -3.45
N GLN A 188 16.47 -12.04 -4.56
CA GLN A 188 15.27 -12.84 -4.72
C GLN A 188 15.19 -14.02 -3.75
N GLU A 189 16.31 -14.72 -3.51
CA GLU A 189 16.34 -15.90 -2.64
C GLU A 189 16.00 -15.53 -1.20
N GLU A 190 16.68 -14.53 -0.65
CA GLU A 190 16.40 -13.99 0.68
C GLU A 190 14.95 -13.50 0.80
N PHE A 191 14.43 -12.85 -0.26
CA PHE A 191 13.06 -12.36 -0.27
C PHE A 191 12.06 -13.52 -0.16
N GLU A 192 12.20 -14.57 -0.98
CA GLU A 192 11.26 -15.70 -0.98
C GLU A 192 11.30 -16.50 0.34
N GLU A 193 12.46 -16.63 0.96
CA GLU A 193 12.59 -17.26 2.29
C GLU A 193 11.90 -16.42 3.36
N ASN A 194 12.18 -15.12 3.39
CA ASN A 194 11.61 -14.22 4.39
C ASN A 194 10.11 -13.96 4.17
N LEU A 195 9.63 -14.00 2.93
CA LEU A 195 8.20 -13.86 2.63
C LEU A 195 7.36 -14.97 3.27
N LYS A 196 7.86 -16.21 3.31
CA LYS A 196 7.21 -17.33 3.97
C LYS A 196 7.05 -17.06 5.48
N ILE A 197 8.08 -16.52 6.12
CA ILE A 197 8.04 -16.14 7.53
C ILE A 197 7.08 -14.95 7.74
N PHE A 198 7.15 -13.95 6.87
CA PHE A 198 6.36 -12.73 6.94
C PHE A 198 4.85 -12.99 6.84
N THR A 199 4.44 -13.97 6.04
CA THR A 199 3.03 -14.32 5.82
C THR A 199 2.51 -15.41 6.75
N SER A 200 3.38 -16.04 7.56
CA SER A 200 3.00 -17.07 8.53
C SER A 200 2.50 -16.48 9.85
N ASP A 201 1.81 -17.32 10.64
CA ASP A 201 1.45 -16.98 12.01
C ASP A 201 2.72 -16.85 12.88
N CYS A 202 2.73 -15.85 13.72
CA CYS A 202 3.85 -15.56 14.63
C CYS A 202 3.34 -14.77 15.84
N ASP A 203 3.90 -15.05 17.00
CA ASP A 203 3.54 -14.35 18.26
C ASP A 203 4.14 -12.95 18.37
N GLN A 204 5.08 -12.60 17.49
CA GLN A 204 5.75 -11.31 17.47
C GLN A 204 5.39 -10.51 16.21
N PRO A 205 5.37 -9.17 16.29
CA PRO A 205 5.25 -8.32 15.12
C PRO A 205 6.48 -8.50 14.22
N ILE A 206 6.26 -8.50 12.89
CA ILE A 206 7.34 -8.66 11.92
C ILE A 206 7.50 -7.38 11.10
N PHE A 207 8.75 -6.94 10.97
CA PHE A 207 9.16 -5.87 10.07
C PHE A 207 10.11 -6.42 9.01
N PHE A 208 9.72 -6.32 7.75
CA PHE A 208 10.49 -6.82 6.61
C PHE A 208 10.97 -5.64 5.75
N GLU A 209 12.27 -5.36 5.78
CA GLU A 209 12.92 -4.32 4.97
C GLU A 209 13.42 -4.94 3.67
N VAL A 210 12.86 -4.48 2.54
CA VAL A 210 13.16 -4.95 1.19
C VAL A 210 14.00 -3.90 0.49
N PHE A 211 15.28 -4.16 0.30
CA PHE A 211 16.19 -3.28 -0.44
C PHE A 211 16.04 -3.54 -1.94
N CYS A 212 15.63 -2.48 -2.73
CA CYS A 212 15.25 -2.66 -4.13
C CYS A 212 15.43 -1.39 -5.01
#